data_5b927d93a3c2b7ae06a853555ae1c3c4
#
_entry.id   5b927d93a3c2b7ae06a853555ae1c3c4
#
_cell.length_a   1.000
_cell.length_b   1.000
_cell.length_c   1.000
_cell.angle_alpha   90.00
_cell.angle_beta   90.00
_cell.angle_gamma   90.00
#
_symmetry.space_group_name_H-M   'P 1'
#
loop_
_entity.id
_entity.type
_entity.pdbx_description
1 polymer ?
#
loop_
_entity_poly.entity_id
_entity_poly.type
_entity_poly.pdbx_seq_one_letter_code
_entity_poly.pdbx_strand_id
1 'polypeptide(L)'
;MSKPARIFRRKPNQLAFLDDLEESASKKRTLPTASIVVLALVAGLLGGILGGDATKGLITSGVNLVSATSTIERSPDSVAGIAARVLPSVVSIETMATDGGGSGSGFVIDPNGYLLTNNHVVADAMTIKVILNDGREYVAKVLGRDESYDLAVLKIPATGLKALQFGDSAKVQVGDSVIAFGSPLGLSGTVTQGIISAKDRPVTAGDDNSSTSFISALQTDAAINPGNSGGPLVDATGAVIGVNSAIASLGSSLGSQSGSIGLGFAIPINQARKTADQLIKDGKATYPVIGVAVDMNFTSGGALIANNSSAIMAGGPAAKAGLRAGDLITAIDGMKINTPEELIVEIRTHDVGDEVTITYTRGKESRTAKLILIAGK
;
A
#
# COMPACT_ATOMS: atom_id res chain seq x y z
N MET A 1 -11.06 14.76 -58.30
CA MET A 1 -10.38 14.28 -59.51
C MET A 1 -9.58 13.05 -59.13
N SER A 2 -10.08 11.92 -59.53
CA SER A 2 -9.60 10.58 -59.28
C SER A 2 -8.58 10.14 -60.32
N LYS A 3 -7.61 9.33 -59.93
CA LYS A 3 -6.93 8.42 -60.86
C LYS A 3 -6.68 7.05 -60.20
N PRO A 4 -6.88 5.97 -60.97
CA PRO A 4 -7.03 4.63 -60.42
C PRO A 4 -5.76 3.78 -60.45
N ALA A 5 -5.79 2.72 -59.64
CA ALA A 5 -4.77 1.70 -59.51
C ALA A 5 -4.66 0.80 -60.76
N ARG A 6 -3.44 0.46 -61.17
CA ARG A 6 -3.13 -0.49 -62.23
C ARG A 6 -3.08 -1.91 -61.69
N ILE A 7 -3.93 -2.75 -62.29
CA ILE A 7 -3.96 -4.20 -62.16
C ILE A 7 -2.87 -4.79 -63.08
N PHE A 8 -1.93 -5.59 -62.51
CA PHE A 8 -1.01 -6.40 -63.33
C PHE A 8 -1.59 -7.80 -63.51
N ARG A 9 -2.01 -8.09 -64.77
CA ARG A 9 -2.29 -9.44 -65.26
C ARG A 9 -0.98 -10.18 -65.48
N ARG A 10 -0.79 -11.36 -64.88
CA ARG A 10 0.17 -12.37 -65.32
C ARG A 10 -0.48 -13.38 -66.26
N LYS A 11 0.15 -13.59 -67.41
CA LYS A 11 -0.20 -14.58 -68.45
C LYS A 11 0.26 -15.98 -68.04
N PRO A 12 -0.42 -17.06 -68.54
CA PRO A 12 0.01 -18.44 -68.38
C PRO A 12 0.87 -18.86 -69.56
N ASN A 13 1.95 -19.57 -69.35
CA ASN A 13 2.51 -20.59 -70.22
C ASN A 13 3.73 -21.21 -69.63
N GLN A 14 3.64 -22.50 -69.36
CA GLN A 14 4.64 -23.49 -69.74
C GLN A 14 4.19 -24.86 -69.23
N LEU A 15 3.29 -25.47 -70.01
CA LEU A 15 3.09 -26.91 -70.04
C LEU A 15 3.67 -27.34 -71.40
N ALA A 16 4.91 -27.71 -71.47
CA ALA A 16 5.51 -28.37 -72.59
C ALA A 16 6.91 -28.87 -72.20
N PHE A 17 6.98 -29.99 -71.50
CA PHE A 17 8.22 -30.76 -71.39
C PHE A 17 7.94 -32.12 -70.70
N LEU A 18 7.00 -32.91 -71.19
CA LEU A 18 6.79 -34.31 -70.78
C LEU A 18 6.32 -35.21 -71.93
N ASP A 19 7.02 -35.15 -73.05
CA ASP A 19 6.88 -36.18 -74.10
C ASP A 19 8.26 -36.36 -74.73
N ASP A 20 9.01 -37.30 -74.14
CA ASP A 20 10.11 -38.01 -74.83
C ASP A 20 10.93 -38.75 -73.76
N LEU A 21 10.44 -39.86 -73.24
CA LEU A 21 11.25 -40.94 -72.61
C LEU A 21 10.40 -42.24 -72.50
N GLU A 22 9.85 -42.69 -73.61
CA GLU A 22 9.50 -44.08 -73.74
C GLU A 22 10.45 -44.64 -74.81
N GLU A 23 11.41 -45.41 -74.34
CA GLU A 23 11.99 -46.61 -74.93
C GLU A 23 13.35 -46.95 -74.33
N SER A 24 13.31 -47.78 -73.26
CA SER A 24 14.37 -48.74 -73.02
C SER A 24 13.87 -49.79 -72.01
N ALA A 25 13.27 -50.81 -72.51
CA ALA A 25 12.90 -51.99 -71.73
C ALA A 25 14.13 -52.83 -71.36
N SER A 26 14.66 -52.60 -70.16
CA SER A 26 15.68 -53.52 -69.57
C SER A 26 15.00 -54.46 -68.58
N LYS A 27 15.20 -55.75 -68.76
CA LYS A 27 14.72 -56.89 -67.95
C LYS A 27 14.94 -56.64 -66.43
N LYS A 28 13.89 -56.30 -65.69
CA LYS A 28 13.91 -56.26 -64.25
C LYS A 28 13.85 -57.67 -63.69
N ARG A 29 14.97 -58.14 -63.07
CA ARG A 29 14.93 -59.25 -62.13
C ARG A 29 14.18 -58.83 -60.90
N THR A 30 12.95 -59.31 -60.76
CA THR A 30 12.14 -59.08 -59.55
C THR A 30 12.68 -60.00 -58.43
N LEU A 31 13.23 -59.41 -57.39
CA LEU A 31 13.49 -60.08 -56.14
C LEU A 31 12.16 -60.53 -55.51
N PRO A 32 12.05 -61.74 -54.93
CA PRO A 32 10.82 -62.19 -54.31
C PRO A 32 10.48 -61.24 -53.12
N THR A 33 9.21 -60.90 -53.00
CA THR A 33 8.70 -59.91 -52.04
C THR A 33 9.16 -60.22 -50.61
N ALA A 34 9.36 -61.48 -50.24
CA ALA A 34 9.90 -61.90 -48.94
C ALA A 34 11.34 -61.36 -48.71
N SER A 35 12.18 -61.32 -49.74
CA SER A 35 13.55 -60.79 -49.63
C SER A 35 13.63 -59.31 -49.45
N ILE A 36 12.66 -58.53 -50.00
CA ILE A 36 12.57 -57.10 -49.81
C ILE A 36 12.11 -56.75 -48.39
N VAL A 37 11.18 -57.53 -47.83
CA VAL A 37 10.69 -57.35 -46.44
C VAL A 37 11.82 -57.68 -45.46
N VAL A 38 12.59 -58.76 -45.67
CA VAL A 38 13.69 -59.11 -44.79
C VAL A 38 14.80 -58.03 -44.87
N LEU A 39 15.11 -57.52 -46.06
CA LEU A 39 16.10 -56.43 -46.20
C LEU A 39 15.66 -55.15 -45.52
N ALA A 40 14.38 -54.80 -45.64
CA ALA A 40 13.81 -53.64 -44.93
C ALA A 40 13.83 -53.79 -43.43
N LEU A 41 13.52 -54.99 -42.90
CA LEU A 41 13.59 -55.26 -41.47
C LEU A 41 15.02 -55.21 -40.94
N VAL A 42 15.98 -55.77 -41.67
CA VAL A 42 17.41 -55.73 -41.29
C VAL A 42 17.94 -54.29 -41.34
N ALA A 43 17.59 -53.53 -42.41
CA ALA A 43 17.96 -52.14 -42.50
C ALA A 43 17.30 -51.27 -41.40
N GLY A 44 16.05 -51.56 -41.06
CA GLY A 44 15.34 -50.91 -39.97
C GLY A 44 15.96 -51.21 -38.60
N LEU A 45 16.36 -52.46 -38.36
CA LEU A 45 16.99 -52.88 -37.13
C LEU A 45 18.41 -52.30 -36.98
N LEU A 46 19.21 -52.34 -38.05
CA LEU A 46 20.52 -51.71 -38.09
C LEU A 46 20.46 -50.20 -37.99
N GLY A 47 19.49 -49.57 -38.68
CA GLY A 47 19.24 -48.14 -38.58
C GLY A 47 18.76 -47.73 -37.18
N GLY A 48 17.94 -48.57 -36.52
CA GLY A 48 17.47 -48.34 -35.15
C GLY A 48 18.59 -48.45 -34.10
N ILE A 49 19.48 -49.42 -34.27
CA ILE A 49 20.62 -49.60 -33.35
C ILE A 49 21.67 -48.50 -33.55
N LEU A 50 22.04 -48.21 -34.78
CA LEU A 50 23.04 -47.18 -35.07
C LEU A 50 22.48 -45.75 -34.93
N GLY A 51 21.20 -45.56 -35.20
CA GLY A 51 20.53 -44.27 -35.04
C GLY A 51 20.18 -43.94 -33.59
N GLY A 52 19.94 -44.97 -32.75
CA GLY A 52 19.60 -44.78 -31.35
C GLY A 52 20.77 -44.22 -30.51
N ASP A 53 21.99 -44.57 -30.88
CA ASP A 53 23.18 -44.02 -30.17
C ASP A 53 23.61 -42.65 -30.76
N ALA A 54 23.41 -42.43 -32.05
CA ALA A 54 23.69 -41.13 -32.67
C ALA A 54 22.70 -40.05 -32.25
N THR A 55 21.43 -40.40 -32.02
CA THR A 55 20.40 -39.43 -31.54
C THR A 55 20.55 -39.14 -30.04
N LYS A 56 21.07 -40.05 -29.23
CA LYS A 56 21.38 -39.76 -27.84
C LYS A 56 22.43 -38.65 -27.67
N GLY A 57 23.40 -38.58 -28.60
CA GLY A 57 24.41 -37.51 -28.60
C GLY A 57 23.89 -36.16 -29.12
N LEU A 58 22.82 -36.14 -29.94
CA LEU A 58 22.25 -34.92 -30.52
C LEU A 58 21.12 -34.31 -29.70
N ILE A 59 20.45 -35.09 -28.81
CA ILE A 59 19.35 -34.63 -27.99
C ILE A 59 19.82 -34.22 -26.58
N THR A 60 20.99 -34.61 -26.16
CA THR A 60 21.64 -34.16 -24.94
C THR A 60 22.68 -33.08 -25.21
N SER A 61 22.27 -32.03 -25.92
CA SER A 61 22.84 -30.71 -25.62
C SER A 61 22.31 -30.33 -24.23
N GLY A 62 22.85 -30.99 -23.21
CA GLY A 62 22.58 -30.66 -21.83
C GLY A 62 22.94 -29.19 -21.64
N VAL A 63 21.92 -28.33 -21.66
CA VAL A 63 22.06 -26.99 -21.12
C VAL A 63 22.43 -27.21 -19.66
N ASN A 64 23.72 -27.09 -19.38
CA ASN A 64 24.23 -27.15 -18.02
C ASN A 64 23.83 -25.87 -17.34
N LEU A 65 22.61 -25.84 -16.76
CA LEU A 65 22.16 -24.77 -15.90
C LEU A 65 23.07 -24.80 -14.68
N VAL A 66 24.00 -23.86 -14.64
CA VAL A 66 24.90 -23.68 -13.50
C VAL A 66 24.03 -23.17 -12.34
N SER A 67 23.72 -24.04 -11.40
CA SER A 67 23.04 -23.69 -10.16
C SER A 67 24.07 -23.20 -9.15
N ALA A 68 23.78 -22.04 -8.52
CA ALA A 68 24.56 -21.61 -7.37
C ALA A 68 24.36 -22.64 -6.23
N THR A 69 25.42 -23.19 -5.72
CA THR A 69 25.42 -24.20 -4.63
C THR A 69 25.47 -23.55 -3.25
N SER A 70 25.60 -22.21 -3.17
CA SER A 70 25.63 -21.48 -1.89
C SER A 70 24.23 -21.15 -1.40
N THR A 71 23.88 -21.59 -0.21
CA THR A 71 22.78 -21.04 0.56
C THR A 71 23.10 -19.60 0.89
N ILE A 72 22.24 -18.66 0.45
CA ILE A 72 22.40 -17.24 0.82
C ILE A 72 22.03 -17.12 2.30
N GLU A 73 23.04 -16.97 3.16
CA GLU A 73 22.84 -16.63 4.55
C GLU A 73 22.45 -15.13 4.64
N ARG A 74 21.32 -14.85 5.27
CA ARG A 74 20.80 -13.47 5.40
C ARG A 74 21.05 -12.98 6.80
N SER A 75 21.76 -11.84 6.93
CA SER A 75 21.92 -11.16 8.22
C SER A 75 20.55 -10.86 8.84
N PRO A 76 20.36 -11.06 10.15
CA PRO A 76 19.14 -10.65 10.85
C PRO A 76 18.74 -9.20 10.61
N ASP A 77 19.71 -8.31 10.41
CA ASP A 77 19.51 -6.87 10.18
C ASP A 77 19.34 -6.51 8.69
N SER A 78 19.40 -7.51 7.80
CA SER A 78 19.04 -7.29 6.41
C SER A 78 17.53 -7.13 6.24
N VAL A 79 17.09 -6.44 5.18
CA VAL A 79 15.65 -6.32 4.85
C VAL A 79 14.96 -7.68 4.85
N ALA A 80 15.60 -8.70 4.27
CA ALA A 80 15.07 -10.06 4.28
C ALA A 80 14.99 -10.68 5.69
N GLY A 81 15.96 -10.40 6.56
CA GLY A 81 15.95 -10.84 7.96
C GLY A 81 14.85 -10.14 8.76
N ILE A 82 14.68 -8.84 8.59
CA ILE A 82 13.60 -8.06 9.21
C ILE A 82 12.24 -8.55 8.69
N ALA A 83 12.10 -8.75 7.37
CA ALA A 83 10.88 -9.26 6.76
C ALA A 83 10.47 -10.62 7.34
N ALA A 84 11.40 -11.56 7.51
CA ALA A 84 11.14 -12.86 8.11
C ALA A 84 10.63 -12.74 9.57
N ARG A 85 11.02 -11.69 10.30
CA ARG A 85 10.55 -11.45 11.68
C ARG A 85 9.20 -10.75 11.75
N VAL A 86 8.89 -9.85 10.80
CA VAL A 86 7.71 -8.98 10.80
C VAL A 86 6.51 -9.62 10.10
N LEU A 87 6.71 -10.25 8.92
CA LEU A 87 5.63 -10.82 8.10
C LEU A 87 4.67 -11.77 8.85
N PRO A 88 5.12 -12.64 9.78
CA PRO A 88 4.21 -13.49 10.53
C PRO A 88 3.15 -12.75 11.36
N SER A 89 3.37 -11.46 11.60
CA SER A 89 2.47 -10.59 12.37
C SER A 89 1.62 -9.67 11.48
N VAL A 90 1.87 -9.65 10.17
CA VAL A 90 1.09 -8.86 9.20
C VAL A 90 -0.06 -9.70 8.67
N VAL A 91 -1.24 -9.11 8.56
CA VAL A 91 -2.46 -9.81 8.14
C VAL A 91 -3.08 -9.13 6.93
N SER A 92 -3.77 -9.91 6.10
CA SER A 92 -4.69 -9.40 5.10
C SER A 92 -6.07 -9.19 5.71
N ILE A 93 -6.72 -8.11 5.34
CA ILE A 93 -8.09 -7.79 5.74
C ILE A 93 -8.92 -7.71 4.46
N GLU A 94 -9.92 -8.57 4.37
CA GLU A 94 -10.91 -8.56 3.30
C GLU A 94 -12.25 -8.12 3.89
N THR A 95 -12.90 -7.18 3.23
CA THR A 95 -14.18 -6.64 3.66
C THR A 95 -15.25 -6.86 2.61
N MET A 96 -16.47 -7.08 3.06
CA MET A 96 -17.65 -7.13 2.21
C MET A 96 -18.61 -6.03 2.67
N ALA A 97 -19.05 -5.20 1.73
CA ALA A 97 -20.05 -4.17 1.89
C ALA A 97 -21.22 -4.41 0.90
N THR A 98 -22.29 -3.61 0.98
CA THR A 98 -23.49 -3.74 0.13
C THR A 98 -23.19 -3.49 -1.36
N ASP A 99 -22.21 -2.66 -1.65
CA ASP A 99 -21.82 -2.15 -2.97
C ASP A 99 -20.50 -2.70 -3.49
N GLY A 100 -19.91 -3.65 -2.78
CA GLY A 100 -18.66 -4.30 -3.20
C GLY A 100 -17.82 -4.80 -2.05
N GLY A 101 -16.63 -5.33 -2.39
CA GLY A 101 -15.61 -5.77 -1.45
C GLY A 101 -14.42 -4.83 -1.45
N GLY A 102 -13.76 -4.71 -0.30
CA GLY A 102 -12.50 -4.00 -0.13
C GLY A 102 -11.39 -4.91 0.40
N SER A 103 -10.17 -4.45 0.32
CA SER A 103 -9.04 -5.13 0.93
C SER A 103 -8.02 -4.15 1.48
N GLY A 104 -7.35 -4.55 2.55
CA GLY A 104 -6.27 -3.81 3.17
C GLY A 104 -5.39 -4.73 3.99
N SER A 105 -4.55 -4.14 4.79
CA SER A 105 -3.64 -4.83 5.69
C SER A 105 -3.93 -4.46 7.14
N GLY A 106 -3.38 -5.24 8.03
CA GLY A 106 -3.30 -4.95 9.45
C GLY A 106 -2.12 -5.67 10.06
N PHE A 107 -1.93 -5.49 11.35
CA PHE A 107 -0.91 -6.23 12.07
C PHE A 107 -1.34 -6.53 13.50
N VAL A 108 -0.76 -7.58 14.05
CA VAL A 108 -1.04 -8.06 15.41
C VAL A 108 -0.35 -7.14 16.41
N ILE A 109 -1.13 -6.59 17.35
CA ILE A 109 -0.65 -5.73 18.44
C ILE A 109 -0.65 -6.41 19.80
N ASP A 110 -1.39 -7.54 19.92
CA ASP A 110 -1.42 -8.35 21.14
C ASP A 110 -1.59 -9.84 20.80
N PRO A 111 -0.90 -10.76 21.49
CA PRO A 111 -0.97 -12.21 21.23
C PRO A 111 -2.37 -12.82 21.32
N ASN A 112 -3.31 -12.15 21.96
CA ASN A 112 -4.69 -12.60 22.11
C ASN A 112 -5.60 -12.17 20.94
N GLY A 113 -5.03 -11.74 19.79
CA GLY A 113 -5.80 -11.48 18.57
C GLY A 113 -6.35 -10.07 18.47
N TYR A 114 -5.71 -9.08 19.08
CA TYR A 114 -5.96 -7.68 18.80
C TYR A 114 -5.12 -7.25 17.59
N LEU A 115 -5.74 -6.56 16.66
CA LEU A 115 -5.13 -6.11 15.41
C LEU A 115 -5.35 -4.61 15.25
N LEU A 116 -4.35 -3.93 14.68
CA LEU A 116 -4.45 -2.53 14.28
C LEU A 116 -4.49 -2.43 12.76
N THR A 117 -5.34 -1.54 12.25
CA THR A 117 -5.50 -1.23 10.82
C THR A 117 -6.01 0.20 10.65
N ASN A 118 -6.22 0.63 9.40
CA ASN A 118 -6.88 1.91 9.12
C ASN A 118 -8.41 1.82 9.24
N ASN A 119 -9.03 2.94 9.59
CA ASN A 119 -10.48 3.06 9.63
C ASN A 119 -11.10 2.85 8.25
N HIS A 120 -10.56 3.50 7.20
CA HIS A 120 -11.11 3.41 5.84
C HIS A 120 -11.11 1.96 5.29
N VAL A 121 -10.23 1.08 5.79
CA VAL A 121 -10.22 -0.34 5.39
C VAL A 121 -11.49 -1.06 5.86
N VAL A 122 -12.09 -0.63 6.99
CA VAL A 122 -13.19 -1.35 7.66
C VAL A 122 -14.47 -0.52 7.85
N ALA A 123 -14.47 0.75 7.43
CA ALA A 123 -15.55 1.71 7.74
C ALA A 123 -16.94 1.23 7.30
N ASP A 124 -17.07 0.75 6.07
CA ASP A 124 -18.34 0.37 5.45
C ASP A 124 -18.56 -1.15 5.41
N ALA A 125 -17.70 -1.89 6.13
CA ALA A 125 -17.71 -3.34 6.12
C ALA A 125 -18.89 -3.94 6.90
N MET A 126 -19.72 -4.75 6.24
CA MET A 126 -20.72 -5.62 6.88
C MET A 126 -20.05 -6.87 7.48
N THR A 127 -19.01 -7.36 6.82
CA THR A 127 -18.25 -8.53 7.27
C THR A 127 -16.76 -8.26 7.04
N ILE A 128 -15.96 -8.59 8.05
CA ILE A 128 -14.50 -8.45 8.01
C ILE A 128 -13.88 -9.82 8.20
N LYS A 129 -13.13 -10.26 7.18
CA LYS A 129 -12.33 -11.48 7.21
C LYS A 129 -10.86 -11.10 7.35
N VAL A 130 -10.20 -11.69 8.32
CA VAL A 130 -8.74 -11.55 8.55
C VAL A 130 -8.07 -12.84 8.14
N ILE A 131 -7.05 -12.74 7.30
CA ILE A 131 -6.22 -13.86 6.85
C ILE A 131 -4.82 -13.65 7.43
N LEU A 132 -4.39 -14.57 8.26
CA LEU A 132 -3.03 -14.57 8.84
C LEU A 132 -2.01 -14.98 7.78
N ASN A 133 -0.74 -14.66 8.02
CA ASN A 133 0.35 -15.00 7.11
C ASN A 133 0.53 -16.53 6.87
N ASP A 134 0.02 -17.36 7.76
CA ASP A 134 0.02 -18.83 7.64
C ASP A 134 -1.23 -19.39 6.95
N GLY A 135 -2.11 -18.51 6.44
CA GLY A 135 -3.32 -18.86 5.70
C GLY A 135 -4.55 -19.14 6.59
N ARG A 136 -4.44 -19.09 7.91
CA ARG A 136 -5.62 -19.22 8.78
C ARG A 136 -6.54 -18.01 8.64
N GLU A 137 -7.84 -18.25 8.55
CA GLU A 137 -8.87 -17.24 8.37
C GLU A 137 -9.74 -17.09 9.62
N TYR A 138 -10.11 -15.86 9.91
CA TYR A 138 -10.96 -15.52 11.05
C TYR A 138 -11.95 -14.42 10.67
N VAL A 139 -13.16 -14.50 11.19
CA VAL A 139 -14.10 -13.37 11.18
C VAL A 139 -13.70 -12.44 12.31
N ALA A 140 -13.46 -11.17 11.99
CA ALA A 140 -13.07 -10.15 12.94
C ALA A 140 -14.28 -9.33 13.43
N LYS A 141 -14.16 -8.81 14.65
CA LYS A 141 -15.07 -7.80 15.20
C LYS A 141 -14.33 -6.49 15.35
N VAL A 142 -14.96 -5.40 14.98
CA VAL A 142 -14.46 -4.04 15.27
C VAL A 142 -14.69 -3.78 16.76
N LEU A 143 -13.63 -3.50 17.51
CA LEU A 143 -13.72 -3.06 18.90
C LEU A 143 -13.98 -1.57 18.99
N GLY A 144 -13.35 -0.81 18.12
CA GLY A 144 -13.53 0.62 17.99
C GLY A 144 -12.85 1.12 16.74
N ARG A 145 -13.30 2.28 16.25
CA ARG A 145 -12.70 2.97 15.11
C ARG A 145 -12.71 4.48 15.34
N ASP A 146 -11.77 5.15 14.73
CA ASP A 146 -11.63 6.60 14.76
C ASP A 146 -11.37 7.12 13.35
N GLU A 147 -12.31 7.93 12.86
CA GLU A 147 -12.22 8.54 11.52
C GLU A 147 -11.20 9.67 11.51
N SER A 148 -11.02 10.38 12.64
CA SER A 148 -10.18 11.58 12.74
C SER A 148 -8.68 11.27 12.55
N TYR A 149 -8.25 10.08 12.97
CA TYR A 149 -6.87 9.59 12.81
C TYR A 149 -6.77 8.41 11.84
N ASP A 150 -7.88 8.04 11.19
CA ASP A 150 -7.95 6.91 10.25
C ASP A 150 -7.43 5.59 10.86
N LEU A 151 -7.88 5.24 12.06
CA LEU A 151 -7.46 4.03 12.78
C LEU A 151 -8.64 3.16 13.22
N ALA A 152 -8.44 1.85 13.24
CA ALA A 152 -9.38 0.88 13.78
C ALA A 152 -8.68 -0.25 14.51
N VAL A 153 -9.29 -0.75 15.59
CA VAL A 153 -8.86 -1.95 16.31
C VAL A 153 -9.85 -3.06 16.07
N LEU A 154 -9.31 -4.19 15.62
CA LEU A 154 -10.07 -5.42 15.38
C LEU A 154 -9.74 -6.47 16.42
N LYS A 155 -10.67 -7.39 16.64
CA LYS A 155 -10.51 -8.58 17.49
C LYS A 155 -10.87 -9.85 16.74
N ILE A 156 -9.95 -10.80 16.69
CA ILE A 156 -10.16 -12.15 16.18
C ILE A 156 -10.10 -13.19 17.31
N PRO A 157 -10.81 -14.34 17.20
CA PRO A 157 -10.79 -15.41 18.20
C PRO A 157 -9.54 -16.30 18.03
N ALA A 158 -8.34 -15.69 18.09
CA ALA A 158 -7.06 -16.37 18.03
C ALA A 158 -6.18 -15.97 19.21
N THR A 159 -5.31 -16.87 19.64
CA THR A 159 -4.34 -16.67 20.72
C THR A 159 -2.97 -17.19 20.31
N GLY A 160 -1.94 -16.78 21.03
CA GLY A 160 -0.56 -17.21 20.74
C GLY A 160 0.00 -16.57 19.46
N LEU A 161 -0.59 -15.47 19.03
CA LEU A 161 -0.10 -14.73 17.86
C LEU A 161 1.17 -13.97 18.20
N LYS A 162 2.03 -13.79 17.20
CA LYS A 162 3.21 -12.95 17.34
C LYS A 162 2.82 -11.48 17.18
N ALA A 163 2.86 -10.72 18.27
CA ALA A 163 2.63 -9.27 18.24
C ALA A 163 3.91 -8.53 17.82
N LEU A 164 3.74 -7.43 17.08
CA LEU A 164 4.83 -6.50 16.76
C LEU A 164 5.14 -5.60 17.95
N GLN A 165 6.40 -5.26 18.10
CA GLN A 165 6.83 -4.27 19.08
C GLN A 165 6.65 -2.87 18.51
N PHE A 166 6.15 -1.95 19.30
CA PHE A 166 6.07 -0.54 18.96
C PHE A 166 7.40 0.14 19.25
N GLY A 167 7.90 0.88 18.27
CA GLY A 167 9.01 1.80 18.41
C GLY A 167 8.56 3.14 19.00
N ASP A 168 9.34 4.18 18.70
CA ASP A 168 9.08 5.55 19.14
C ASP A 168 9.17 6.51 17.94
N SER A 169 8.02 6.90 17.38
CA SER A 169 7.96 7.78 16.20
C SER A 169 8.51 9.20 16.48
N ALA A 170 8.58 9.63 17.74
CA ALA A 170 9.17 10.94 18.08
C ALA A 170 10.69 10.97 17.84
N LYS A 171 11.38 9.82 18.00
CA LYS A 171 12.82 9.68 17.83
C LYS A 171 13.27 9.49 16.39
N VAL A 172 12.35 9.18 15.49
CA VAL A 172 12.62 8.97 14.07
C VAL A 172 13.20 10.25 13.47
N GLN A 173 14.22 10.10 12.60
CA GLN A 173 14.87 11.22 11.89
C GLN A 173 14.71 11.06 10.38
N VAL A 174 14.75 12.19 9.67
CA VAL A 174 14.83 12.20 8.21
C VAL A 174 16.11 11.51 7.77
N GLY A 175 15.97 10.55 6.84
CA GLY A 175 17.06 9.69 6.37
C GLY A 175 17.09 8.30 7.04
N ASP A 176 16.36 8.07 8.12
CA ASP A 176 16.27 6.74 8.74
C ASP A 176 15.70 5.74 7.74
N SER A 177 16.33 4.56 7.66
CA SER A 177 15.85 3.45 6.82
C SER A 177 14.58 2.85 7.40
N VAL A 178 13.59 2.66 6.54
CA VAL A 178 12.28 2.10 6.90
C VAL A 178 11.82 1.04 5.92
N ILE A 179 10.99 0.14 6.41
CA ILE A 179 10.41 -0.93 5.61
C ILE A 179 8.90 -0.91 5.83
N ALA A 180 8.15 -0.77 4.74
CA ALA A 180 6.70 -0.85 4.77
C ALA A 180 6.24 -2.28 4.42
N PHE A 181 5.27 -2.75 5.16
CA PHE A 181 4.67 -4.07 5.00
C PHE A 181 3.19 -3.95 4.67
N GLY A 182 2.71 -4.92 3.90
CA GLY A 182 1.31 -5.13 3.63
C GLY A 182 1.04 -6.57 3.22
N SER A 183 -0.22 -6.95 3.15
CA SER A 183 -0.66 -8.27 2.68
C SER A 183 -1.87 -8.10 1.75
N PRO A 184 -1.70 -7.44 0.59
CA PRO A 184 -2.81 -7.19 -0.31
C PRO A 184 -3.35 -8.51 -0.88
N LEU A 185 -4.68 -8.62 -0.98
CA LEU A 185 -5.38 -9.71 -1.67
C LEU A 185 -5.08 -11.14 -1.16
N GLY A 186 -4.70 -11.29 0.12
CA GLY A 186 -4.35 -12.61 0.67
C GLY A 186 -3.05 -13.19 0.10
N LEU A 187 -2.33 -12.44 -0.72
CA LEU A 187 -1.02 -12.81 -1.23
C LEU A 187 0.02 -12.59 -0.13
N SER A 188 0.86 -13.58 0.11
CA SER A 188 1.88 -13.58 1.16
C SER A 188 2.79 -12.35 1.06
N GLY A 189 2.50 -11.35 1.86
CA GLY A 189 3.33 -10.23 2.28
C GLY A 189 4.05 -9.41 1.19
N THR A 190 3.61 -8.19 0.98
CA THR A 190 4.37 -7.18 0.22
C THR A 190 5.34 -6.46 1.16
N VAL A 191 6.57 -6.26 0.71
CA VAL A 191 7.63 -5.57 1.45
C VAL A 191 8.25 -4.53 0.53
N THR A 192 8.26 -3.27 0.97
CA THR A 192 8.95 -2.19 0.27
C THR A 192 9.88 -1.45 1.23
N GLN A 193 11.03 -1.00 0.75
CA GLN A 193 12.03 -0.30 1.55
C GLN A 193 12.20 1.13 1.05
N GLY A 194 12.47 2.04 1.98
CA GLY A 194 12.79 3.43 1.70
C GLY A 194 13.41 4.08 2.93
N ILE A 195 13.26 5.38 3.02
CA ILE A 195 13.70 6.22 4.14
C ILE A 195 12.55 7.08 4.64
N ILE A 196 12.70 7.67 5.81
CA ILE A 196 11.87 8.80 6.23
C ILE A 196 12.30 10.02 5.43
N SER A 197 11.41 10.51 4.57
CA SER A 197 11.65 11.68 3.70
C SER A 197 11.33 12.99 4.41
N ALA A 198 10.33 12.99 5.30
CA ALA A 198 9.94 14.12 6.15
C ALA A 198 9.15 13.67 7.35
N LYS A 199 8.99 14.57 8.33
CA LYS A 199 8.16 14.39 9.52
C LYS A 199 7.10 15.49 9.57
N ASP A 200 6.11 15.29 10.38
CA ASP A 200 5.08 16.28 10.73
C ASP A 200 4.42 16.89 9.49
N ARG A 201 4.19 16.04 8.47
CA ARG A 201 3.49 16.45 7.26
C ARG A 201 1.99 16.48 7.51
N PRO A 202 1.35 17.66 7.39
CA PRO A 202 -0.11 17.73 7.43
C PRO A 202 -0.67 17.06 6.17
N VAL A 203 -1.30 15.91 6.37
CA VAL A 203 -1.98 15.18 5.29
C VAL A 203 -3.44 14.98 5.65
N THR A 204 -4.27 14.94 4.63
CA THR A 204 -5.67 14.57 4.74
C THR A 204 -5.88 13.18 4.14
N ALA A 205 -6.73 12.39 4.78
CA ALA A 205 -7.16 11.10 4.26
C ALA A 205 -8.68 11.06 4.24
N GLY A 206 -9.27 10.61 3.14
CA GLY A 206 -10.72 10.55 2.91
C GLY A 206 -11.06 10.80 1.45
N ASP A 207 -12.25 10.35 1.03
CA ASP A 207 -12.83 10.66 -0.28
C ASP A 207 -13.55 12.02 -0.22
N ASP A 208 -13.71 12.69 -1.37
CA ASP A 208 -14.28 14.04 -1.53
C ASP A 208 -15.65 14.28 -0.86
N ASN A 209 -16.33 13.23 -0.40
CA ASN A 209 -17.66 13.31 0.23
C ASN A 209 -17.76 12.69 1.63
N SER A 210 -16.66 12.23 2.23
CA SER A 210 -16.63 11.58 3.55
C SER A 210 -15.78 12.35 4.55
N SER A 211 -15.86 11.96 5.81
CA SER A 211 -15.09 12.53 6.92
C SER A 211 -13.60 12.61 6.59
N THR A 212 -13.06 13.80 6.62
CA THR A 212 -11.63 14.02 6.35
C THR A 212 -10.81 13.81 7.61
N SER A 213 -9.90 12.85 7.58
CA SER A 213 -8.90 12.68 8.64
C SER A 213 -7.78 13.71 8.47
N PHE A 214 -7.27 14.23 9.58
CA PHE A 214 -6.13 15.15 9.60
C PHE A 214 -5.00 14.52 10.42
N ILE A 215 -3.89 14.24 9.76
CA ILE A 215 -2.80 13.44 10.32
C ILE A 215 -1.49 14.22 10.21
N SER A 216 -0.74 14.30 11.32
CA SER A 216 0.69 14.68 11.29
C SER A 216 1.50 13.46 10.87
N ALA A 217 1.70 13.28 9.56
CA ALA A 217 2.23 12.04 9.03
C ALA A 217 3.76 11.99 8.95
N LEU A 218 4.30 10.78 9.06
CA LEU A 218 5.62 10.43 8.56
C LEU A 218 5.54 10.28 7.05
N GLN A 219 6.42 10.96 6.32
CA GLN A 219 6.55 10.79 4.87
C GLN A 219 7.71 9.83 4.57
N THR A 220 7.50 8.91 3.63
CA THR A 220 8.51 7.96 3.16
C THR A 220 8.49 7.82 1.64
N ASP A 221 9.60 7.46 1.04
CA ASP A 221 9.70 7.05 -0.36
C ASP A 221 9.55 5.53 -0.55
N ALA A 222 9.44 4.76 0.54
CA ALA A 222 8.97 3.37 0.45
C ALA A 222 7.62 3.33 -0.25
N ALA A 223 7.46 2.44 -1.23
CA ALA A 223 6.24 2.39 -2.03
C ALA A 223 5.02 1.98 -1.18
N ILE A 224 4.13 2.93 -0.92
CA ILE A 224 2.82 2.71 -0.29
C ILE A 224 1.77 2.75 -1.40
N ASN A 225 1.01 1.68 -1.54
CA ASN A 225 -0.02 1.50 -2.56
C ASN A 225 -1.31 0.94 -1.92
N PRO A 226 -2.47 1.00 -2.60
CA PRO A 226 -3.66 0.29 -2.18
C PRO A 226 -3.35 -1.17 -1.85
N GLY A 227 -3.78 -1.62 -0.67
CA GLY A 227 -3.45 -2.93 -0.10
C GLY A 227 -2.38 -2.89 1.00
N ASN A 228 -1.46 -1.90 1.02
CA ASN A 228 -0.56 -1.70 2.16
C ASN A 228 -1.20 -0.89 3.30
N SER A 229 -2.32 -0.19 3.04
CA SER A 229 -3.06 0.57 4.05
C SER A 229 -3.38 -0.30 5.26
N GLY A 230 -3.09 0.21 6.45
CA GLY A 230 -3.25 -0.49 7.73
C GLY A 230 -2.09 -1.40 8.12
N GLY A 231 -1.17 -1.69 7.19
CA GLY A 231 0.05 -2.44 7.48
C GLY A 231 1.09 -1.60 8.23
N PRO A 232 2.11 -2.23 8.86
CA PRO A 232 3.12 -1.51 9.63
C PRO A 232 4.21 -0.89 8.74
N LEU A 233 4.66 0.31 9.11
CA LEU A 233 5.96 0.87 8.76
C LEU A 233 6.92 0.59 9.91
N VAL A 234 8.02 -0.11 9.65
CA VAL A 234 9.00 -0.46 10.69
C VAL A 234 10.35 0.19 10.44
N ASP A 235 11.12 0.38 11.51
CA ASP A 235 12.51 0.80 11.46
C ASP A 235 13.47 -0.36 11.14
N ALA A 236 14.77 -0.07 11.09
CA ALA A 236 15.83 -1.05 10.82
C ALA A 236 15.94 -2.17 11.90
N THR A 237 15.29 -2.04 13.05
CA THR A 237 15.21 -3.09 14.08
C THR A 237 14.01 -4.00 13.90
N GLY A 238 13.02 -3.57 13.11
CA GLY A 238 11.73 -4.22 12.92
C GLY A 238 10.66 -3.75 13.92
N ALA A 239 10.92 -2.68 14.68
CA ALA A 239 9.91 -2.05 15.52
C ALA A 239 8.99 -1.15 14.70
N VAL A 240 7.70 -1.18 14.99
CA VAL A 240 6.70 -0.38 14.28
C VAL A 240 6.86 1.10 14.64
N ILE A 241 7.06 1.95 13.66
CA ILE A 241 7.14 3.41 13.81
C ILE A 241 5.95 4.14 13.19
N GLY A 242 5.13 3.44 12.39
CA GLY A 242 3.93 4.02 11.79
C GLY A 242 2.96 2.98 11.24
N VAL A 243 1.76 3.44 10.87
CA VAL A 243 0.73 2.67 10.16
C VAL A 243 0.59 3.25 8.76
N ASN A 244 0.84 2.45 7.73
CA ASN A 244 0.79 2.88 6.33
C ASN A 244 -0.63 3.35 5.95
N SER A 245 -0.74 4.45 5.19
CA SER A 245 -2.01 4.93 4.67
C SER A 245 -1.83 5.32 3.18
N ALA A 246 -2.43 4.56 2.29
CA ALA A 246 -2.33 4.78 0.84
C ALA A 246 -3.30 5.85 0.32
N ILE A 247 -4.29 6.26 1.12
CA ILE A 247 -5.23 7.34 0.78
C ILE A 247 -4.80 8.70 1.31
N ALA A 248 -3.77 8.75 2.16
CA ALA A 248 -3.25 10.01 2.67
C ALA A 248 -2.52 10.79 1.56
N SER A 249 -2.86 12.06 1.40
CA SER A 249 -2.29 12.94 0.37
C SER A 249 -2.07 14.37 0.88
N LEU A 250 -1.23 15.13 0.19
CA LEU A 250 -0.96 16.56 0.45
C LEU A 250 -2.01 17.48 -0.19
N GLY A 251 -3.27 17.06 -0.29
CA GLY A 251 -4.34 17.80 -0.94
C GLY A 251 -4.64 17.33 -2.38
N SER A 252 -5.77 17.78 -2.91
CA SER A 252 -6.39 17.29 -4.15
C SER A 252 -5.66 17.57 -5.47
N SER A 253 -4.40 18.02 -5.43
CA SER A 253 -3.67 18.49 -6.63
C SER A 253 -2.91 17.41 -7.40
N LEU A 254 -2.74 16.21 -6.84
CA LEU A 254 -2.11 15.08 -7.53
C LEU A 254 -3.23 14.15 -7.99
N GLY A 255 -3.74 14.40 -9.19
CA GLY A 255 -4.78 13.59 -9.82
C GLY A 255 -4.55 12.09 -9.68
N SER A 256 -5.61 11.32 -9.81
CA SER A 256 -5.71 9.84 -9.67
C SER A 256 -4.63 9.07 -10.45
N GLN A 257 -3.37 9.16 -10.04
CA GLN A 257 -2.33 8.27 -10.49
C GLN A 257 -2.39 6.99 -9.67
N SER A 258 -2.67 5.90 -10.33
CA SER A 258 -2.61 4.57 -9.76
C SER A 258 -1.14 4.21 -9.48
N GLY A 259 -0.74 4.20 -8.19
CA GLY A 259 0.58 3.76 -7.74
C GLY A 259 1.43 4.84 -7.06
N SER A 260 2.37 4.40 -6.22
CA SER A 260 3.30 5.27 -5.49
C SER A 260 4.28 5.97 -6.43
N ILE A 261 4.38 7.29 -6.30
CA ILE A 261 5.36 8.15 -6.99
C ILE A 261 6.54 8.55 -6.10
N GLY A 262 6.81 7.77 -5.04
CA GLY A 262 7.83 8.10 -4.03
C GLY A 262 7.32 9.04 -2.93
N LEU A 263 6.01 9.20 -2.81
CA LEU A 263 5.32 9.93 -1.75
C LEU A 263 4.38 8.96 -1.03
N GLY A 264 4.87 8.35 0.03
CA GLY A 264 4.09 7.50 0.93
C GLY A 264 3.92 8.17 2.28
N PHE A 265 2.82 7.90 2.97
CA PHE A 265 2.54 8.46 4.28
C PHE A 265 2.19 7.36 5.27
N ALA A 266 2.57 7.59 6.53
CA ALA A 266 2.23 6.70 7.62
C ALA A 266 1.82 7.51 8.87
N ILE A 267 0.80 7.03 9.56
CA ILE A 267 0.35 7.56 10.85
C ILE A 267 1.40 7.22 11.90
N PRO A 268 1.96 8.19 12.64
CA PRO A 268 2.99 7.91 13.64
C PRO A 268 2.53 6.92 14.71
N ILE A 269 3.39 5.99 15.09
CA ILE A 269 3.00 4.90 16.02
C ILE A 269 2.64 5.41 17.41
N ASN A 270 3.25 6.50 17.89
CA ASN A 270 2.90 7.06 19.20
C ASN A 270 1.45 7.53 19.21
N GLN A 271 0.98 8.18 18.14
CA GLN A 271 -0.43 8.53 17.96
C GLN A 271 -1.30 7.29 17.81
N ALA A 272 -0.89 6.34 16.98
CA ALA A 272 -1.65 5.11 16.73
C ALA A 272 -1.83 4.27 18.01
N ARG A 273 -0.80 4.18 18.85
CA ARG A 273 -0.86 3.50 20.15
C ARG A 273 -1.87 4.16 21.08
N LYS A 274 -1.78 5.50 21.22
CA LYS A 274 -2.70 6.28 22.08
C LYS A 274 -4.16 6.10 21.66
N THR A 275 -4.42 6.18 20.35
CA THR A 275 -5.75 5.95 19.79
C THR A 275 -6.20 4.51 20.01
N ALA A 276 -5.36 3.50 19.73
CA ALA A 276 -5.69 2.09 19.93
C ALA A 276 -6.03 1.78 21.39
N ASP A 277 -5.28 2.31 22.36
CA ASP A 277 -5.57 2.16 23.79
C ASP A 277 -6.96 2.68 24.16
N GLN A 278 -7.39 3.83 23.60
CA GLN A 278 -8.73 4.37 23.82
C GLN A 278 -9.81 3.54 23.12
N LEU A 279 -9.57 3.11 21.88
CA LEU A 279 -10.50 2.25 21.14
C LEU A 279 -10.73 0.89 21.84
N ILE A 280 -9.69 0.31 22.47
CA ILE A 280 -9.81 -0.94 23.21
C ILE A 280 -10.60 -0.74 24.51
N LYS A 281 -10.37 0.38 25.22
CA LYS A 281 -11.01 0.65 26.53
C LYS A 281 -12.43 1.16 26.40
N ASP A 282 -12.63 2.13 25.51
CA ASP A 282 -13.83 2.96 25.48
C ASP A 282 -14.64 2.80 24.19
N GLY A 283 -14.12 2.04 23.21
CA GLY A 283 -14.71 1.84 21.88
C GLY A 283 -14.65 3.08 20.98
N LYS A 284 -14.11 4.18 21.46
CA LYS A 284 -13.95 5.47 20.76
C LYS A 284 -12.71 6.20 21.22
N ALA A 285 -12.13 7.01 20.33
CA ALA A 285 -11.03 7.89 20.66
C ALA A 285 -11.50 9.36 20.77
N THR A 286 -10.68 10.18 21.42
CA THR A 286 -10.85 11.61 21.51
C THR A 286 -9.61 12.31 21.01
N TYR A 287 -9.78 13.51 20.48
CA TYR A 287 -8.69 14.37 20.01
C TYR A 287 -8.78 15.75 20.62
N PRO A 288 -7.65 16.44 20.80
CA PRO A 288 -7.67 17.79 21.37
C PRO A 288 -8.26 18.80 20.36
N VAL A 289 -9.03 19.76 20.90
CA VAL A 289 -9.60 20.86 20.11
C VAL A 289 -9.52 22.17 20.87
N ILE A 290 -9.44 23.29 20.14
CA ILE A 290 -9.56 24.63 20.68
C ILE A 290 -11.01 25.17 20.64
N GLY A 291 -11.91 24.47 19.96
CA GLY A 291 -13.33 24.82 19.86
C GLY A 291 -13.60 25.94 18.85
N VAL A 292 -12.97 25.91 17.69
CA VAL A 292 -13.25 26.79 16.55
C VAL A 292 -13.53 25.99 15.29
N ALA A 293 -14.33 26.50 14.39
CA ALA A 293 -14.44 26.08 13.00
C ALA A 293 -13.63 27.04 12.14
N VAL A 294 -12.71 26.49 11.33
CA VAL A 294 -11.89 27.25 10.39
C VAL A 294 -12.43 27.14 8.97
N ASP A 295 -12.17 28.15 8.17
CA ASP A 295 -12.50 28.15 6.73
C ASP A 295 -11.43 27.36 5.99
N MET A 296 -11.76 26.13 5.57
CA MET A 296 -10.87 25.23 4.85
C MET A 296 -10.50 25.71 3.45
N ASN A 297 -11.22 26.68 2.88
CA ASN A 297 -10.91 27.26 1.57
C ASN A 297 -10.00 28.51 1.67
N PHE A 298 -9.55 28.88 2.87
CA PHE A 298 -8.70 30.03 3.06
C PHE A 298 -7.24 29.73 2.69
N THR A 299 -6.71 30.45 1.67
CA THR A 299 -5.38 30.19 1.08
C THR A 299 -4.38 31.34 1.26
N SER A 300 -4.76 32.42 1.98
CA SER A 300 -3.90 33.62 2.10
C SER A 300 -2.90 33.58 3.25
N GLY A 301 -2.57 32.38 3.75
CA GLY A 301 -1.63 32.17 4.85
C GLY A 301 -2.28 32.27 6.23
N GLY A 302 -2.17 31.19 7.02
CA GLY A 302 -2.81 31.02 8.32
C GLY A 302 -4.14 30.28 8.26
N ALA A 303 -4.82 30.17 9.40
CA ALA A 303 -6.13 29.53 9.54
C ALA A 303 -7.18 30.57 9.95
N LEU A 304 -8.08 30.92 9.03
CA LEU A 304 -9.13 31.87 9.28
C LEU A 304 -10.28 31.21 10.07
N ILE A 305 -10.63 31.73 11.24
CA ILE A 305 -11.84 31.30 11.94
C ILE A 305 -13.04 31.71 11.09
N ALA A 306 -13.89 30.74 10.75
CA ALA A 306 -15.06 30.98 9.88
C ALA A 306 -15.92 32.16 10.36
N ASN A 307 -16.42 32.94 9.41
CA ASN A 307 -17.18 34.16 9.73
C ASN A 307 -18.68 33.84 9.85
N ASN A 308 -19.04 33.01 10.83
CA ASN A 308 -20.42 32.68 11.14
C ASN A 308 -20.62 32.56 12.66
N SER A 309 -21.88 32.56 13.12
CA SER A 309 -22.23 32.56 14.54
C SER A 309 -21.89 31.25 15.28
N SER A 310 -21.71 30.16 14.57
CA SER A 310 -21.33 28.82 15.10
C SER A 310 -19.83 28.55 15.04
N ALA A 311 -19.03 29.48 14.52
CA ALA A 311 -17.59 29.27 14.32
C ALA A 311 -16.80 29.14 15.63
N ILE A 312 -17.34 29.63 16.73
CA ILE A 312 -16.73 29.48 18.06
C ILE A 312 -17.66 28.67 18.96
N MET A 313 -17.15 27.60 19.53
CA MET A 313 -17.89 26.82 20.52
C MET A 313 -18.19 27.66 21.75
N ALA A 314 -19.48 27.82 22.07
CA ALA A 314 -19.91 28.59 23.24
C ALA A 314 -19.35 28.00 24.53
N GLY A 315 -18.65 28.82 25.33
CA GLY A 315 -17.98 28.39 26.55
C GLY A 315 -16.75 27.47 26.35
N GLY A 316 -16.35 27.25 25.09
CA GLY A 316 -15.14 26.50 24.72
C GLY A 316 -13.84 27.27 25.01
N PRO A 317 -12.67 26.61 24.82
CA PRO A 317 -11.37 27.24 25.09
C PRO A 317 -11.16 28.57 24.33
N ALA A 318 -11.40 28.58 23.02
CA ALA A 318 -11.22 29.75 22.19
C ALA A 318 -12.14 30.91 22.62
N ALA A 319 -13.41 30.61 22.96
CA ALA A 319 -14.34 31.63 23.46
C ALA A 319 -13.85 32.26 24.76
N LYS A 320 -13.38 31.42 25.72
CA LYS A 320 -12.84 31.90 27.02
C LYS A 320 -11.57 32.72 26.84
N ALA A 321 -10.75 32.38 25.84
CA ALA A 321 -9.51 33.07 25.51
C ALA A 321 -9.76 34.35 24.65
N GLY A 322 -11.03 34.65 24.30
CA GLY A 322 -11.41 35.87 23.60
C GLY A 322 -11.19 35.86 22.09
N LEU A 323 -10.99 34.68 21.46
CA LEU A 323 -10.99 34.54 20.01
C LEU A 323 -12.40 34.79 19.46
N ARG A 324 -12.49 35.26 18.22
CA ARG A 324 -13.76 35.64 17.56
C ARG A 324 -13.78 35.12 16.12
N ALA A 325 -14.97 35.00 15.57
CA ALA A 325 -15.17 34.79 14.14
C ALA A 325 -14.43 35.88 13.34
N GLY A 326 -13.73 35.45 12.27
CA GLY A 326 -12.92 36.33 11.43
C GLY A 326 -11.50 36.62 11.97
N ASP A 327 -11.08 36.08 13.11
CA ASP A 327 -9.68 36.09 13.53
C ASP A 327 -8.87 35.16 12.63
N LEU A 328 -7.66 35.58 12.23
CA LEU A 328 -6.74 34.78 11.45
C LEU A 328 -5.64 34.23 12.38
N ILE A 329 -5.64 32.93 12.63
CA ILE A 329 -4.60 32.26 13.41
C ILE A 329 -3.37 32.10 12.55
N THR A 330 -2.21 32.57 13.06
CA THR A 330 -0.95 32.62 12.34
C THR A 330 0.16 31.79 12.98
N ALA A 331 0.03 31.42 14.26
CA ALA A 331 0.94 30.50 14.93
C ALA A 331 0.29 29.81 16.13
N ILE A 332 0.82 28.66 16.51
CA ILE A 332 0.56 27.94 17.76
C ILE A 332 1.92 27.62 18.40
N ASP A 333 2.10 27.97 19.69
CA ASP A 333 3.34 27.80 20.47
C ASP A 333 4.61 28.30 19.75
N GLY A 334 4.46 29.35 18.95
CA GLY A 334 5.53 29.94 18.13
C GLY A 334 5.75 29.25 16.79
N MET A 335 5.15 28.11 16.54
CA MET A 335 5.16 27.44 15.24
C MET A 335 4.23 28.17 14.28
N LYS A 336 4.75 28.59 13.13
CA LYS A 336 4.00 29.31 12.10
C LYS A 336 2.97 28.39 11.47
N ILE A 337 1.73 28.87 11.33
CA ILE A 337 0.63 28.21 10.64
C ILE A 337 0.42 28.90 9.29
N ASN A 338 0.44 28.16 8.20
CA ASN A 338 0.23 28.68 6.85
C ASN A 338 -1.12 28.26 6.25
N THR A 339 -1.70 27.14 6.72
CA THR A 339 -3.01 26.63 6.22
C THR A 339 -3.91 26.19 7.37
N PRO A 340 -5.24 26.09 7.15
CA PRO A 340 -6.18 25.55 8.13
C PRO A 340 -5.84 24.11 8.56
N GLU A 341 -5.38 23.27 7.63
CA GLU A 341 -4.99 21.89 7.89
C GLU A 341 -3.78 21.82 8.84
N GLU A 342 -2.77 22.68 8.64
CA GLU A 342 -1.62 22.79 9.54
C GLU A 342 -2.07 23.08 10.97
N LEU A 343 -3.02 23.98 11.18
CA LEU A 343 -3.53 24.29 12.51
C LEU A 343 -4.20 23.07 13.15
N ILE A 344 -5.06 22.36 12.40
CA ILE A 344 -5.77 21.19 12.92
C ILE A 344 -4.78 20.09 13.29
N VAL A 345 -3.82 19.84 12.41
CA VAL A 345 -2.78 18.81 12.61
C VAL A 345 -1.93 19.17 13.82
N GLU A 346 -1.49 20.43 13.94
CA GLU A 346 -0.66 20.85 15.06
C GLU A 346 -1.38 20.72 16.40
N ILE A 347 -2.64 21.18 16.48
CA ILE A 347 -3.46 20.98 17.69
C ILE A 347 -3.53 19.49 18.07
N ARG A 348 -3.63 18.58 17.09
CA ARG A 348 -3.73 17.12 17.32
C ARG A 348 -2.42 16.46 17.76
N THR A 349 -1.28 17.14 17.69
CA THR A 349 -0.01 16.64 18.26
C THR A 349 0.04 16.75 19.77
N HIS A 350 -0.78 17.61 20.37
CA HIS A 350 -0.90 17.83 21.79
C HIS A 350 -1.84 16.83 22.49
N ASP A 351 -1.91 16.90 23.82
CA ASP A 351 -2.84 16.16 24.62
C ASP A 351 -4.04 17.01 25.08
N VAL A 352 -5.17 16.34 25.32
CA VAL A 352 -6.30 16.99 26.00
C VAL A 352 -5.85 17.44 27.38
N GLY A 353 -6.03 18.72 27.69
CA GLY A 353 -5.57 19.32 28.94
C GLY A 353 -4.29 20.15 28.79
N ASP A 354 -3.58 20.06 27.68
CA ASP A 354 -2.41 20.90 27.44
C ASP A 354 -2.79 22.36 27.27
N GLU A 355 -1.93 23.28 27.78
CA GLU A 355 -2.02 24.72 27.52
C GLU A 355 -1.23 25.04 26.26
N VAL A 356 -1.86 25.69 25.30
CA VAL A 356 -1.22 26.18 24.07
C VAL A 356 -1.37 27.69 23.93
N THR A 357 -0.41 28.32 23.26
CA THR A 357 -0.44 29.75 22.96
C THR A 357 -0.77 29.97 21.50
N ILE A 358 -1.94 30.53 21.22
CA ILE A 358 -2.37 30.89 19.86
C ILE A 358 -1.96 32.33 19.56
N THR A 359 -1.22 32.53 18.46
CA THR A 359 -1.01 33.87 17.87
C THR A 359 -1.97 34.07 16.73
N TYR A 360 -2.68 35.21 16.75
CA TYR A 360 -3.70 35.52 15.74
C TYR A 360 -3.71 37.00 15.39
N THR A 361 -4.24 37.34 14.24
CA THR A 361 -4.50 38.73 13.84
C THR A 361 -5.97 39.04 13.83
N ARG A 362 -6.33 40.20 14.38
CA ARG A 362 -7.68 40.77 14.31
C ARG A 362 -7.62 42.14 13.64
N GLY A 363 -8.08 42.20 12.40
CA GLY A 363 -7.83 43.38 11.56
C GLY A 363 -6.32 43.49 11.23
N LYS A 364 -5.66 44.56 11.73
CA LYS A 364 -4.21 44.78 11.54
C LYS A 364 -3.35 44.47 12.77
N GLU A 365 -3.98 44.09 13.87
CA GLU A 365 -3.31 43.88 15.16
C GLU A 365 -2.97 42.41 15.36
N SER A 366 -1.71 42.13 15.68
CA SER A 366 -1.28 40.81 16.16
C SER A 366 -1.57 40.71 17.66
N ARG A 367 -2.10 39.56 18.07
CA ARG A 367 -2.50 39.26 19.45
C ARG A 367 -2.11 37.80 19.80
N THR A 368 -2.01 37.55 21.10
CA THR A 368 -1.83 36.20 21.63
C THR A 368 -2.89 35.85 22.62
N ALA A 369 -3.25 34.56 22.68
CA ALA A 369 -4.17 34.03 23.68
C ALA A 369 -3.70 32.66 24.12
N LYS A 370 -3.73 32.39 25.44
CA LYS A 370 -3.46 31.07 26.02
C LYS A 370 -4.79 30.35 26.24
N LEU A 371 -4.83 29.09 25.95
CA LEU A 371 -6.01 28.27 26.13
C LEU A 371 -5.64 26.81 26.43
N ILE A 372 -6.53 26.12 27.14
CA ILE A 372 -6.36 24.70 27.46
C ILE A 372 -7.19 23.88 26.48
N LEU A 373 -6.55 22.90 25.86
CA LEU A 373 -7.20 22.01 24.90
C LEU A 373 -8.22 21.11 25.61
N ILE A 374 -9.37 20.92 24.97
CA ILE A 374 -10.41 20.02 25.45
C ILE A 374 -10.62 18.85 24.51
N ALA A 375 -11.30 17.77 24.96
CA ALA A 375 -11.67 16.65 24.12
C ALA A 375 -12.68 17.09 23.06
N GLY A 376 -12.35 16.87 21.77
CA GLY A 376 -13.29 16.88 20.67
C GLY A 376 -14.17 15.62 20.71
N LYS A 377 -15.36 15.74 20.13
CA LYS A 377 -16.33 14.62 20.03
C LYS A 377 -16.35 14.08 18.61
#